data_17510ab1c895ca4ef478c68bb3e1ab6b
#
_entry.id   17510ab1c895ca4ef478c68bb3e1ab6b
#
_cell.length_a   1.000
_cell.length_b   1.000
_cell.length_c   1.000
_cell.angle_alpha   90.00
_cell.angle_beta   90.00
_cell.angle_gamma   90.00
#
_symmetry.space_group_name_H-M   'P 1'
#
loop_
_entity.id
_entity.type
_entity.pdbx_description
1 polymer ?
#
loop_
_entity_poly.entity_id
_entity_poly.type
_entity_poly.pdbx_seq_one_letter_code
_entity_poly.pdbx_strand_id
1 'polypeptide(L)'
;MGDDGMRRAAVALLLGGVASTAAWVATAQQAPAASTSNPSAVPAATKVATLAGMPEVVDAKNLYSEQAAGKVVGAIAGDPPRVYVPNLRGNDVHVIDPATMKVVDRFKVGVGPQHIVPSWDLKTLWVTNNAERTHEGSLTPIDPKTGKAGKPIVVDDPYNMYFTPDGKSAIVVAEARKRLDFRDPQTMALQYEIDVPGCPGINHADFSIDGRWALFTCEFSGTLAKVDLVERKVLGYLKLSMPATRFKAVAMKPGQVWEPGETELCTVTKGMPQDIRISPDGKRFYIADMHADGVHVVDGDSLTKVGFIATGVGAHGLYPSRDGKQLYVANRGSHQIHGAKNGTGSVSVIDFATEKVVATWGIPGGGSPDMGNVSADGRYLWLAARFDDVVYRFDTQANGKVDQVKVGAEPHGLTVWPIPGRYSLGHTGNMR
;
A
#
# COMPACT_ATOMS: atom_id res chain seq x y z
N MET A 1 4.47 46.08 -51.05
CA MET A 1 3.60 45.57 -52.12
C MET A 1 2.71 44.58 -51.42
N GLY A 2 1.58 44.92 -51.02
CA GLY A 2 0.27 45.43 -51.46
C GLY A 2 -0.67 44.40 -50.89
N ASP A 3 -1.43 44.61 -49.95
CA ASP A 3 -2.57 45.51 -49.66
C ASP A 3 -3.91 44.92 -50.14
N ASP A 4 -4.88 45.15 -49.28
CA ASP A 4 -6.34 45.15 -49.44
C ASP A 4 -7.08 43.82 -49.16
N GLY A 5 -8.09 43.77 -48.35
CA GLY A 5 -8.94 44.84 -47.83
C GLY A 5 -10.42 44.46 -47.88
N MET A 6 -11.15 44.88 -46.90
CA MET A 6 -12.59 45.19 -46.87
C MET A 6 -13.64 44.07 -46.81
N ARG A 7 -14.42 44.00 -45.75
CA ARG A 7 -15.55 44.77 -45.19
C ARG A 7 -16.95 44.31 -45.64
N ARG A 8 -17.82 44.14 -44.64
CA ARG A 8 -19.27 44.45 -44.53
C ARG A 8 -20.26 43.47 -45.19
N ALA A 9 -21.46 43.17 -44.71
CA ALA A 9 -22.42 43.97 -43.98
C ALA A 9 -23.49 43.09 -43.30
N ALA A 10 -24.11 43.64 -42.27
CA ALA A 10 -25.33 43.19 -41.63
C ALA A 10 -26.57 43.50 -42.50
N VAL A 11 -27.60 42.64 -42.44
CA VAL A 11 -28.98 43.04 -42.85
C VAL A 11 -29.93 42.52 -41.77
N ALA A 12 -30.60 43.46 -41.11
CA ALA A 12 -31.77 43.25 -40.29
C ALA A 12 -33.01 43.34 -41.18
N LEU A 13 -33.99 42.48 -41.00
CA LEU A 13 -35.32 42.69 -41.54
C LEU A 13 -36.36 42.51 -40.43
N LEU A 14 -37.02 43.58 -40.08
CA LEU A 14 -38.24 43.67 -39.32
C LEU A 14 -39.44 43.47 -40.26
N LEU A 15 -40.42 42.70 -39.87
CA LEU A 15 -41.85 42.79 -40.28
C LEU A 15 -42.57 41.99 -39.20
N GLY A 16 -43.41 42.42 -38.35
CA GLY A 16 -44.56 43.30 -38.50
C GLY A 16 -45.84 42.53 -38.69
N GLY A 17 -46.64 42.36 -37.60
CA GLY A 17 -48.03 42.30 -37.87
C GLY A 17 -48.88 41.18 -37.24
N VAL A 18 -49.84 41.68 -36.48
CA VAL A 18 -51.21 41.27 -36.26
C VAL A 18 -51.51 40.31 -35.07
N ALA A 19 -52.05 40.94 -34.04
CA ALA A 19 -52.78 40.37 -32.94
C ALA A 19 -54.13 39.83 -33.35
N SER A 20 -54.47 38.63 -33.01
CA SER A 20 -55.85 38.14 -32.96
C SER A 20 -56.12 37.54 -31.57
N THR A 21 -56.98 38.23 -30.84
CA THR A 21 -57.51 37.83 -29.54
C THR A 21 -58.52 36.73 -29.72
N ALA A 22 -58.22 35.53 -29.24
CA ALA A 22 -59.21 34.48 -29.02
C ALA A 22 -59.33 34.22 -27.52
N ALA A 23 -60.47 34.56 -26.95
CA ALA A 23 -60.82 34.27 -25.57
C ALA A 23 -61.08 32.75 -25.41
N TRP A 24 -60.25 32.10 -24.58
CA TRP A 24 -60.50 30.73 -24.12
C TRP A 24 -61.07 30.75 -22.71
N VAL A 25 -62.25 30.17 -22.54
CA VAL A 25 -62.90 29.88 -21.27
C VAL A 25 -62.07 28.81 -20.56
N ALA A 26 -61.48 29.13 -19.44
CA ALA A 26 -60.75 28.19 -18.61
C ALA A 26 -61.74 27.39 -17.73
N THR A 27 -61.98 26.13 -18.05
CA THR A 27 -62.54 25.15 -17.12
C THR A 27 -61.46 24.76 -16.14
N ALA A 28 -61.65 25.07 -14.87
CA ALA A 28 -60.78 24.66 -13.77
C ALA A 28 -60.90 23.15 -13.59
N GLN A 29 -59.92 22.41 -14.04
CA GLN A 29 -59.76 20.98 -13.73
C GLN A 29 -58.97 20.87 -12.42
N GLN A 30 -59.60 20.35 -11.39
CA GLN A 30 -58.93 20.05 -10.10
C GLN A 30 -57.80 19.08 -10.32
N ALA A 31 -56.59 19.47 -9.94
CA ALA A 31 -55.42 18.62 -9.90
C ALA A 31 -55.59 17.48 -8.82
N PRO A 32 -55.23 16.26 -9.12
CA PRO A 32 -55.23 15.19 -8.10
C PRO A 32 -54.26 15.51 -6.99
N ALA A 33 -54.69 15.21 -5.75
CA ALA A 33 -53.87 15.41 -4.53
C ALA A 33 -52.53 14.70 -4.67
N ALA A 34 -51.44 15.44 -4.38
CA ALA A 34 -50.11 14.90 -4.33
C ALA A 34 -50.04 13.79 -3.27
N SER A 35 -49.80 12.59 -3.70
CA SER A 35 -49.44 11.45 -2.85
C SER A 35 -48.15 11.81 -2.15
N THR A 36 -48.17 12.00 -0.84
CA THR A 36 -46.98 12.07 0.00
C THR A 36 -46.30 10.70 -0.01
N SER A 37 -45.37 10.52 -0.95
CA SER A 37 -44.45 9.39 -0.88
C SER A 37 -43.58 9.60 0.37
N ASN A 38 -43.74 8.71 1.35
CA ASN A 38 -42.80 8.56 2.45
C ASN A 38 -41.39 8.49 1.87
N PRO A 39 -40.41 9.21 2.41
CA PRO A 39 -39.03 9.03 2.00
C PRO A 39 -38.68 7.56 2.23
N SER A 40 -38.37 6.87 1.14
CA SER A 40 -37.86 5.49 1.20
C SER A 40 -36.74 5.44 2.21
N ALA A 41 -36.90 4.64 3.24
CA ALA A 41 -35.89 4.38 4.23
C ALA A 41 -34.62 3.93 3.46
N VAL A 42 -33.53 4.70 3.59
CA VAL A 42 -32.22 4.29 3.08
C VAL A 42 -31.95 2.90 3.65
N PRO A 43 -31.67 1.89 2.83
CA PRO A 43 -31.38 0.56 3.35
C PRO A 43 -30.26 0.67 4.37
N ALA A 44 -30.50 0.17 5.58
CA ALA A 44 -29.46 0.14 6.61
C ALA A 44 -28.23 -0.54 6.01
N ALA A 45 -27.07 0.10 6.10
CA ALA A 45 -25.83 -0.44 5.61
C ALA A 45 -25.66 -1.86 6.20
N THR A 46 -25.49 -2.85 5.34
CA THR A 46 -25.37 -4.25 5.77
C THR A 46 -24.12 -4.36 6.63
N LYS A 47 -24.29 -4.65 7.93
CA LYS A 47 -23.18 -4.79 8.85
C LYS A 47 -22.34 -6.00 8.46
N VAL A 48 -21.02 -5.83 8.32
CA VAL A 48 -20.10 -6.94 8.05
C VAL A 48 -20.02 -7.83 9.29
N ALA A 49 -20.25 -9.14 9.10
CA ALA A 49 -20.07 -10.13 10.16
C ALA A 49 -18.57 -10.42 10.31
N THR A 50 -17.94 -9.79 11.30
CA THR A 50 -16.50 -9.89 11.54
C THR A 50 -16.12 -11.09 12.41
N LEU A 51 -14.84 -11.46 12.38
CA LEU A 51 -14.23 -12.40 13.31
C LEU A 51 -14.52 -11.98 14.77
N ALA A 52 -14.83 -12.96 15.61
CA ALA A 52 -15.16 -12.71 17.03
C ALA A 52 -13.97 -12.04 17.77
N GLY A 53 -14.20 -10.87 18.33
CA GLY A 53 -13.18 -10.03 18.98
C GLY A 53 -12.56 -8.97 18.07
N MET A 54 -12.73 -9.04 16.77
CA MET A 54 -12.34 -7.98 15.87
C MET A 54 -13.24 -6.75 16.06
N PRO A 55 -12.68 -5.53 16.14
CA PRO A 55 -13.49 -4.32 16.11
C PRO A 55 -14.37 -4.25 14.85
N GLU A 56 -15.59 -3.76 14.99
CA GLU A 56 -16.50 -3.68 13.86
C GLU A 56 -15.97 -2.81 12.71
N VAL A 57 -16.32 -3.16 11.48
CA VAL A 57 -16.05 -2.34 10.30
C VAL A 57 -16.97 -1.13 10.32
N VAL A 58 -16.38 0.08 10.40
CA VAL A 58 -17.13 1.34 10.49
C VAL A 58 -17.79 1.69 9.17
N ASP A 59 -17.07 1.52 8.06
CA ASP A 59 -17.57 1.76 6.71
C ASP A 59 -17.17 0.60 5.79
N ALA A 60 -18.14 -0.23 5.42
CA ALA A 60 -17.92 -1.36 4.53
C ALA A 60 -17.63 -0.96 3.07
N LYS A 61 -17.79 0.32 2.72
CA LYS A 61 -17.44 0.85 1.39
C LYS A 61 -16.08 1.53 1.38
N ASN A 62 -15.55 1.86 2.56
CA ASN A 62 -14.22 2.45 2.71
C ASN A 62 -13.54 1.97 3.99
N LEU A 63 -12.81 0.85 3.92
CA LEU A 63 -12.04 0.29 5.02
C LEU A 63 -10.98 1.25 5.56
N TYR A 64 -10.61 2.26 4.76
CA TYR A 64 -9.65 3.29 5.14
C TYR A 64 -10.28 4.50 5.82
N SER A 65 -11.61 4.50 6.04
CA SER A 65 -12.32 5.61 6.67
C SER A 65 -11.74 6.04 8.01
N GLU A 66 -11.27 5.07 8.82
CA GLU A 66 -10.64 5.35 10.12
C GLU A 66 -9.15 5.74 10.02
N GLN A 67 -8.56 5.61 8.83
CA GLN A 67 -7.23 6.13 8.51
C GLN A 67 -7.26 7.53 7.90
N ALA A 68 -8.41 8.17 7.79
CA ALA A 68 -8.53 9.50 7.23
C ALA A 68 -7.69 10.52 8.00
N ALA A 69 -7.27 11.57 7.31
CA ALA A 69 -6.47 12.64 7.89
C ALA A 69 -7.11 13.18 9.16
N GLY A 70 -6.31 13.30 10.23
CA GLY A 70 -6.76 13.78 11.53
C GLY A 70 -7.43 12.72 12.43
N LYS A 71 -7.63 11.48 11.97
CA LYS A 71 -8.21 10.40 12.80
C LYS A 71 -7.17 9.63 13.63
N VAL A 72 -6.23 10.34 14.21
CA VAL A 72 -5.30 9.75 15.19
C VAL A 72 -6.04 9.53 16.49
N VAL A 73 -6.02 8.29 16.99
CA VAL A 73 -6.71 7.97 18.27
C VAL A 73 -6.06 8.68 19.44
N GLY A 74 -6.89 9.09 20.42
CA GLY A 74 -6.44 9.90 21.56
C GLY A 74 -5.29 9.30 22.36
N ALA A 75 -5.17 7.96 22.39
CA ALA A 75 -4.10 7.26 23.12
C ALA A 75 -2.67 7.59 22.60
N ILE A 76 -2.54 7.98 21.33
CA ILE A 76 -1.26 8.30 20.68
C ILE A 76 -1.20 9.71 20.08
N ALA A 77 -2.29 10.49 20.17
CA ALA A 77 -2.35 11.83 19.58
C ALA A 77 -1.33 12.81 20.18
N GLY A 78 -0.86 12.56 21.41
CA GLY A 78 0.18 13.34 22.09
C GLY A 78 1.60 12.83 21.89
N ASP A 79 1.79 11.75 21.15
CA ASP A 79 3.11 11.21 20.92
C ASP A 79 3.94 12.13 19.99
N PRO A 80 5.26 12.22 20.18
CA PRO A 80 6.10 13.06 19.34
C PRO A 80 6.10 12.60 17.89
N PRO A 81 5.87 13.50 16.90
CA PRO A 81 6.01 13.14 15.49
C PRO A 81 7.42 12.68 15.14
N ARG A 82 7.57 11.47 14.61
CA ARG A 82 8.84 10.85 14.24
C ARG A 82 8.69 9.94 13.02
N VAL A 83 9.79 9.77 12.28
CA VAL A 83 9.90 8.73 11.25
C VAL A 83 11.01 7.78 11.68
N TYR A 84 10.67 6.55 11.97
CA TYR A 84 11.59 5.51 12.38
C TYR A 84 12.03 4.72 11.17
N VAL A 85 13.33 4.63 10.91
CA VAL A 85 13.93 4.06 9.70
C VAL A 85 14.87 2.93 10.08
N PRO A 86 14.52 1.67 9.81
CA PRO A 86 15.42 0.53 10.01
C PRO A 86 16.46 0.52 8.90
N ASN A 87 17.72 0.34 9.24
CA ASN A 87 18.85 0.28 8.30
C ASN A 87 19.47 -1.11 8.34
N LEU A 88 19.21 -1.91 7.31
CA LEU A 88 19.52 -3.33 7.25
C LEU A 88 21.00 -3.61 7.56
N ARG A 89 21.89 -2.93 6.86
CA ARG A 89 23.34 -3.14 7.04
C ARG A 89 23.92 -2.39 8.23
N GLY A 90 23.21 -1.38 8.71
CA GLY A 90 23.59 -0.63 9.90
C GLY A 90 23.33 -1.37 11.21
N ASN A 91 22.39 -2.32 11.22
CA ASN A 91 21.84 -2.92 12.43
C ASN A 91 21.37 -1.84 13.42
N ASP A 92 20.73 -0.81 12.90
CA ASP A 92 20.27 0.34 13.69
C ASP A 92 18.98 0.93 13.12
N VAL A 93 18.38 1.79 13.93
CA VAL A 93 17.25 2.64 13.55
C VAL A 93 17.70 4.09 13.61
N HIS A 94 17.44 4.83 12.54
CA HIS A 94 17.54 6.28 12.55
C HIS A 94 16.16 6.89 12.75
N VAL A 95 16.09 7.96 13.55
CA VAL A 95 14.85 8.67 13.82
C VAL A 95 14.91 10.04 13.17
N ILE A 96 13.96 10.34 12.30
CA ILE A 96 13.86 11.62 11.62
C ILE A 96 12.77 12.46 12.29
N ASP A 97 13.07 13.74 12.53
CA ASP A 97 12.06 14.75 12.83
C ASP A 97 11.42 15.20 11.49
N PRO A 98 10.12 14.94 11.28
CA PRO A 98 9.44 15.25 10.01
C PRO A 98 9.32 16.75 9.74
N ALA A 99 9.37 17.60 10.78
CA ALA A 99 9.28 19.06 10.63
C ALA A 99 10.58 19.67 10.09
N THR A 100 11.72 19.18 10.56
CA THR A 100 13.04 19.71 10.19
C THR A 100 13.75 18.91 9.10
N MET A 101 13.26 17.72 8.75
CA MET A 101 13.90 16.78 7.82
C MET A 101 15.33 16.42 8.25
N LYS A 102 15.54 16.22 9.54
CA LYS A 102 16.85 15.86 10.11
C LYS A 102 16.76 14.57 10.90
N VAL A 103 17.82 13.77 10.84
CA VAL A 103 18.02 12.66 11.79
C VAL A 103 18.33 13.27 13.16
N VAL A 104 17.48 12.97 14.13
CA VAL A 104 17.55 13.52 15.49
C VAL A 104 18.00 12.49 16.53
N ASP A 105 17.90 11.20 16.19
CA ASP A 105 18.36 10.12 17.05
C ASP A 105 18.77 8.89 16.22
N ARG A 106 19.59 8.03 16.82
CA ARG A 106 19.96 6.72 16.27
C ARG A 106 20.30 5.75 17.40
N PHE A 107 19.90 4.50 17.26
CA PHE A 107 20.18 3.45 18.24
C PHE A 107 20.31 2.08 17.56
N LYS A 108 21.08 1.19 18.21
CA LYS A 108 21.28 -0.17 17.75
C LYS A 108 20.06 -1.04 18.06
N VAL A 109 19.78 -1.99 17.17
CA VAL A 109 18.75 -3.04 17.29
C VAL A 109 19.36 -4.40 17.01
N GLY A 110 18.56 -5.42 16.69
CA GLY A 110 19.06 -6.73 16.27
C GLY A 110 19.73 -6.70 14.89
N VAL A 111 20.17 -7.87 14.42
CA VAL A 111 20.86 -8.04 13.13
C VAL A 111 19.86 -7.99 11.99
N GLY A 112 20.13 -7.18 10.97
CA GLY A 112 19.33 -7.12 9.76
C GLY A 112 17.91 -6.58 9.97
N PRO A 113 17.70 -5.35 10.50
CA PRO A 113 16.37 -4.80 10.68
C PRO A 113 15.69 -4.52 9.34
N GLN A 114 14.50 -5.09 9.12
CA GLN A 114 13.73 -4.98 7.88
C GLN A 114 12.55 -4.00 8.00
N HIS A 115 11.68 -4.20 8.98
CA HIS A 115 10.47 -3.40 9.14
C HIS A 115 10.32 -2.86 10.55
N ILE A 116 9.60 -1.72 10.68
CA ILE A 116 9.14 -1.21 11.96
C ILE A 116 7.61 -1.19 11.92
N VAL A 117 7.02 -1.95 12.84
CA VAL A 117 5.61 -2.34 12.80
C VAL A 117 4.90 -1.87 14.07
N PRO A 118 3.84 -1.04 13.98
CA PRO A 118 3.02 -0.70 15.14
C PRO A 118 2.29 -1.93 15.69
N SER A 119 2.32 -2.11 17.02
CA SER A 119 1.52 -3.14 17.69
C SER A 119 0.02 -2.90 17.48
N TRP A 120 -0.78 -3.97 17.63
CA TRP A 120 -2.24 -3.89 17.45
C TRP A 120 -2.86 -2.80 18.32
N ASP A 121 -2.42 -2.68 19.57
CA ASP A 121 -2.90 -1.69 20.56
C ASP A 121 -2.18 -0.33 20.49
N LEU A 122 -1.29 -0.14 19.50
CA LEU A 122 -0.53 1.10 19.24
C LEU A 122 0.40 1.54 20.37
N LYS A 123 0.77 0.64 21.29
CA LYS A 123 1.64 1.00 22.43
C LYS A 123 3.13 0.74 22.17
N THR A 124 3.45 -0.08 21.20
CA THR A 124 4.82 -0.49 20.87
C THR A 124 5.05 -0.43 19.37
N LEU A 125 6.22 0.01 18.95
CA LEU A 125 6.71 -0.20 17.59
C LEU A 125 7.72 -1.35 17.63
N TRP A 126 7.49 -2.38 16.82
CA TRP A 126 8.33 -3.56 16.76
C TRP A 126 9.28 -3.49 15.57
N VAL A 127 10.59 -3.58 15.82
CA VAL A 127 11.58 -3.74 14.75
C VAL A 127 11.77 -5.23 14.49
N THR A 128 11.50 -5.68 13.26
CA THR A 128 11.81 -7.05 12.84
C THR A 128 13.24 -7.14 12.36
N ASN A 129 14.06 -7.96 13.03
CA ASN A 129 15.48 -8.13 12.72
C ASN A 129 15.67 -9.58 12.24
N ASN A 130 15.61 -9.79 10.90
CA ASN A 130 15.50 -11.16 10.36
C ASN A 130 16.83 -11.93 10.29
N ALA A 131 17.96 -11.24 10.44
CA ALA A 131 19.28 -11.89 10.42
C ALA A 131 19.48 -12.81 9.20
N GLU A 132 19.18 -12.33 7.98
CA GLU A 132 19.09 -13.04 6.70
C GLU A 132 20.09 -14.21 6.49
N ARG A 133 21.28 -14.12 7.07
CA ARG A 133 22.33 -15.14 6.89
C ARG A 133 22.22 -16.32 7.84
N THR A 134 21.72 -16.10 9.04
CA THR A 134 21.66 -17.11 10.12
C THR A 134 20.23 -17.50 10.45
N HIS A 135 19.28 -16.61 10.16
CA HIS A 135 17.87 -16.68 10.56
C HIS A 135 17.66 -16.65 12.09
N GLU A 136 18.73 -16.44 12.86
CA GLU A 136 18.67 -16.23 14.31
C GLU A 136 18.29 -14.78 14.60
N GLY A 137 17.05 -14.46 14.33
CA GLY A 137 16.53 -13.10 14.36
C GLY A 137 16.03 -12.67 15.74
N SER A 138 15.45 -11.49 15.78
CA SER A 138 14.85 -10.93 17.00
C SER A 138 13.81 -9.86 16.68
N LEU A 139 12.99 -9.53 17.68
CA LEU A 139 12.08 -8.37 17.66
C LEU A 139 12.58 -7.37 18.69
N THR A 140 12.83 -6.11 18.26
CA THR A 140 13.22 -5.04 19.18
C THR A 140 12.03 -4.11 19.40
N PRO A 141 11.50 -4.00 20.64
CA PRO A 141 10.43 -3.06 20.94
C PRO A 141 10.97 -1.63 21.03
N ILE A 142 10.19 -0.67 20.54
CA ILE A 142 10.40 0.77 20.74
C ILE A 142 9.17 1.32 21.44
N ASP A 143 9.36 2.07 22.51
CA ASP A 143 8.30 2.87 23.11
C ASP A 143 8.08 4.13 22.26
N PRO A 144 6.95 4.30 21.58
CA PRO A 144 6.75 5.42 20.67
C PRO A 144 6.63 6.78 21.39
N LYS A 145 6.28 6.80 22.67
CA LYS A 145 6.21 8.04 23.48
C LYS A 145 7.57 8.63 23.77
N THR A 146 8.51 7.75 24.12
CA THR A 146 9.88 8.17 24.46
C THR A 146 10.85 8.04 23.29
N GLY A 147 10.52 7.21 22.30
CA GLY A 147 11.40 6.83 21.18
C GLY A 147 12.52 5.88 21.57
N LYS A 148 12.50 5.30 22.78
CA LYS A 148 13.57 4.43 23.29
C LYS A 148 13.32 2.98 22.94
N ALA A 149 14.36 2.30 22.46
CA ALA A 149 14.36 0.87 22.23
C ALA A 149 14.53 0.09 23.52
N GLY A 150 13.78 -1.01 23.64
CA GLY A 150 13.95 -2.02 24.67
C GLY A 150 14.94 -3.10 24.29
N LYS A 151 15.00 -4.18 25.10
CA LYS A 151 15.86 -5.35 24.81
C LYS A 151 15.25 -6.17 23.68
N PRO A 152 16.05 -6.64 22.70
CA PRO A 152 15.57 -7.57 21.68
C PRO A 152 15.07 -8.89 22.29
N ILE A 153 13.97 -9.40 21.74
CA ILE A 153 13.42 -10.71 22.04
C ILE A 153 13.81 -11.64 20.91
N VAL A 154 14.44 -12.77 21.22
CA VAL A 154 14.86 -13.76 20.20
C VAL A 154 13.65 -14.41 19.56
N VAL A 155 13.62 -14.37 18.22
CA VAL A 155 12.56 -14.93 17.38
C VAL A 155 13.21 -15.47 16.11
N ASP A 156 12.80 -16.64 15.65
CA ASP A 156 13.33 -17.26 14.43
C ASP A 156 12.85 -16.49 13.20
N ASP A 157 13.77 -16.04 12.35
CA ASP A 157 13.57 -15.50 11.00
C ASP A 157 12.45 -14.45 10.84
N PRO A 158 12.37 -13.40 11.66
CA PRO A 158 11.27 -12.42 11.60
C PRO A 158 11.47 -11.42 10.45
N TYR A 159 11.11 -11.80 9.23
CA TYR A 159 11.18 -10.86 8.09
C TYR A 159 10.21 -9.71 8.26
N ASN A 160 8.96 -10.00 8.55
CA ASN A 160 7.88 -9.02 8.75
C ASN A 160 6.96 -9.46 9.90
N MET A 161 6.04 -8.58 10.26
CA MET A 161 5.14 -8.82 11.38
C MET A 161 3.75 -8.24 11.14
N TYR A 162 2.73 -8.98 11.53
CA TYR A 162 1.33 -8.60 11.48
C TYR A 162 0.63 -8.90 12.82
N PHE A 163 -0.63 -8.54 12.91
CA PHE A 163 -1.50 -8.91 14.05
C PHE A 163 -2.81 -9.47 13.53
N THR A 164 -3.33 -10.49 14.20
CA THR A 164 -4.68 -10.96 13.92
C THR A 164 -5.68 -9.82 14.13
N PRO A 165 -6.74 -9.71 13.31
CA PRO A 165 -7.69 -8.60 13.40
C PRO A 165 -8.38 -8.47 14.75
N ASP A 166 -8.46 -9.55 15.54
CA ASP A 166 -8.98 -9.57 16.92
C ASP A 166 -7.91 -9.22 17.98
N GLY A 167 -6.67 -8.97 17.58
CA GLY A 167 -5.57 -8.59 18.45
C GLY A 167 -5.03 -9.68 19.37
N LYS A 168 -5.46 -10.94 19.20
CA LYS A 168 -5.05 -12.03 20.10
C LYS A 168 -3.68 -12.61 19.78
N SER A 169 -3.19 -12.41 18.57
CA SER A 169 -1.86 -12.89 18.17
C SER A 169 -1.11 -11.86 17.35
N ALA A 170 0.18 -11.77 17.57
CA ALA A 170 1.14 -11.26 16.63
C ALA A 170 1.48 -12.38 15.63
N ILE A 171 1.58 -12.07 14.34
CA ILE A 171 1.94 -12.99 13.28
C ILE A 171 3.34 -12.61 12.79
N VAL A 172 4.33 -13.38 13.17
CA VAL A 172 5.70 -13.23 12.66
C VAL A 172 5.84 -14.03 11.39
N VAL A 173 6.28 -13.36 10.33
CA VAL A 173 6.51 -13.99 9.02
C VAL A 173 7.94 -14.55 9.01
N ALA A 174 8.07 -15.87 9.18
CA ALA A 174 9.32 -16.59 9.10
C ALA A 174 9.57 -17.00 7.63
N GLU A 175 10.16 -16.08 6.88
CA GLU A 175 10.24 -16.11 5.41
C GLU A 175 10.99 -17.32 4.88
N ALA A 176 12.22 -17.54 5.33
CA ALA A 176 13.06 -18.66 4.92
C ALA A 176 12.50 -20.00 5.41
N ARG A 177 11.75 -19.98 6.51
CA ARG A 177 11.07 -21.16 7.06
C ARG A 177 9.79 -21.52 6.31
N LYS A 178 9.24 -20.60 5.51
CA LYS A 178 7.92 -20.74 4.84
C LYS A 178 6.82 -21.01 5.87
N ARG A 179 6.81 -20.21 6.94
CA ARG A 179 5.97 -20.43 8.11
C ARG A 179 5.49 -19.10 8.68
N LEU A 180 4.33 -19.15 9.30
CA LEU A 180 3.76 -18.05 10.08
C LEU A 180 3.75 -18.46 11.55
N ASP A 181 4.48 -17.75 12.40
CA ASP A 181 4.49 -17.95 13.85
C ASP A 181 3.47 -17.03 14.49
N PHE A 182 2.46 -17.60 15.12
CA PHE A 182 1.48 -16.86 15.90
C PHE A 182 1.95 -16.79 17.35
N ARG A 183 2.09 -15.57 17.84
CA ARG A 183 2.71 -15.26 19.13
C ARG A 183 1.81 -14.39 19.98
N ASP A 184 1.94 -14.49 21.29
CA ASP A 184 1.29 -13.55 22.21
C ASP A 184 1.73 -12.12 21.87
N PRO A 185 0.78 -11.18 21.65
CA PRO A 185 1.10 -9.86 21.09
C PRO A 185 1.89 -8.95 22.02
N GLN A 186 2.01 -9.30 23.31
CA GLN A 186 2.72 -8.50 24.30
C GLN A 186 4.06 -9.13 24.71
N THR A 187 4.08 -10.45 24.90
CA THR A 187 5.26 -11.19 25.38
C THR A 187 6.09 -11.80 24.26
N MET A 188 5.51 -11.90 23.06
CA MET A 188 6.07 -12.62 21.90
C MET A 188 6.30 -14.11 22.14
N ALA A 189 5.70 -14.69 23.19
CA ALA A 189 5.71 -16.13 23.40
C ALA A 189 4.95 -16.86 22.27
N LEU A 190 5.53 -17.92 21.73
CA LEU A 190 4.91 -18.70 20.64
C LEU A 190 3.60 -19.35 21.14
N GLN A 191 2.52 -19.17 20.40
CA GLN A 191 1.22 -19.79 20.64
C GLN A 191 1.00 -21.00 19.73
N TYR A 192 1.20 -20.83 18.43
CA TYR A 192 1.11 -21.87 17.40
C TYR A 192 1.78 -21.42 16.10
N GLU A 193 1.91 -22.36 15.17
CA GLU A 193 2.52 -22.12 13.86
C GLU A 193 1.59 -22.58 12.74
N ILE A 194 1.72 -21.97 11.55
CA ILE A 194 1.10 -22.45 10.31
C ILE A 194 2.19 -22.58 9.26
N ASP A 195 2.45 -23.79 8.81
CA ASP A 195 3.35 -24.04 7.69
C ASP A 195 2.68 -23.64 6.37
N VAL A 196 3.43 -22.94 5.51
CA VAL A 196 2.98 -22.49 4.18
C VAL A 196 3.96 -22.98 3.12
N PRO A 197 4.11 -24.31 2.93
CA PRO A 197 5.21 -24.90 2.15
C PRO A 197 5.20 -24.50 0.68
N GLY A 198 4.04 -24.15 0.11
CA GLY A 198 3.88 -23.67 -1.26
C GLY A 198 4.24 -22.19 -1.46
N CYS A 199 4.76 -21.50 -0.42
CA CYS A 199 5.06 -20.07 -0.44
C CYS A 199 6.54 -19.77 -0.12
N PRO A 200 7.51 -20.13 -0.99
CA PRO A 200 8.89 -19.71 -0.83
C PRO A 200 8.98 -18.18 -0.85
N GLY A 201 9.67 -17.60 0.14
CA GLY A 201 9.70 -16.16 0.33
C GLY A 201 8.33 -15.61 0.74
N ILE A 202 7.68 -16.23 1.73
CA ILE A 202 6.46 -15.66 2.32
C ILE A 202 6.80 -14.30 2.93
N ASN A 203 6.05 -13.25 2.52
CA ASN A 203 6.54 -11.89 2.67
C ASN A 203 5.47 -10.96 3.27
N HIS A 204 4.64 -10.35 2.45
CA HIS A 204 3.66 -9.34 2.87
C HIS A 204 2.24 -9.89 2.88
N ALA A 205 1.36 -9.24 3.66
CA ALA A 205 -0.03 -9.66 3.77
C ALA A 205 -1.01 -8.49 3.90
N ASP A 206 -2.25 -8.76 3.49
CA ASP A 206 -3.41 -7.98 3.95
C ASP A 206 -4.59 -8.93 4.21
N PHE A 207 -5.58 -8.43 4.95
CA PHE A 207 -6.63 -9.23 5.57
C PHE A 207 -7.98 -8.99 4.90
N SER A 208 -8.82 -10.03 4.86
CA SER A 208 -10.21 -9.91 4.44
C SER A 208 -10.96 -8.89 5.30
N ILE A 209 -12.00 -8.28 4.73
CA ILE A 209 -12.82 -7.29 5.42
C ILE A 209 -13.45 -7.82 6.73
N ASP A 210 -13.77 -9.11 6.76
CA ASP A 210 -14.32 -9.79 7.94
C ASP A 210 -13.26 -10.32 8.91
N GLY A 211 -11.97 -10.21 8.56
CA GLY A 211 -10.85 -10.62 9.38
C GLY A 211 -10.63 -12.13 9.49
N ARG A 212 -11.33 -12.95 8.69
CA ARG A 212 -11.28 -14.42 8.81
C ARG A 212 -10.11 -15.04 8.09
N TRP A 213 -9.59 -14.41 7.06
CA TRP A 213 -8.46 -14.91 6.28
C TRP A 213 -7.55 -13.76 5.82
N ALA A 214 -6.34 -14.11 5.42
CA ALA A 214 -5.36 -13.20 4.86
C ALA A 214 -4.77 -13.76 3.57
N LEU A 215 -4.33 -12.86 2.66
CA LEU A 215 -3.50 -13.19 1.51
C LEU A 215 -2.07 -12.81 1.83
N PHE A 216 -1.15 -13.76 1.65
CA PHE A 216 0.29 -13.54 1.75
C PHE A 216 0.95 -13.61 0.37
N THR A 217 1.88 -12.72 0.10
CA THR A 217 2.74 -12.78 -1.08
C THR A 217 3.86 -13.78 -0.88
N CYS A 218 4.24 -14.47 -1.96
CA CYS A 218 5.29 -15.48 -1.98
C CYS A 218 6.35 -15.04 -3.00
N GLU A 219 7.30 -14.26 -2.53
CA GLU A 219 8.27 -13.50 -3.34
C GLU A 219 9.02 -14.39 -4.34
N PHE A 220 9.53 -15.54 -3.88
CA PHE A 220 10.41 -16.37 -4.71
C PHE A 220 9.68 -17.41 -5.58
N SER A 221 8.35 -17.47 -5.53
CA SER A 221 7.55 -18.38 -6.36
C SER A 221 6.63 -17.67 -7.35
N GLY A 222 6.41 -16.36 -7.19
CA GLY A 222 5.43 -15.62 -7.99
C GLY A 222 4.00 -16.04 -7.69
N THR A 223 3.71 -16.38 -6.42
CA THR A 223 2.39 -16.86 -5.99
C THR A 223 1.83 -16.04 -4.84
N LEU A 224 0.55 -16.22 -4.55
CA LEU A 224 -0.11 -15.81 -3.31
C LEU A 224 -0.53 -17.05 -2.54
N ALA A 225 -0.52 -16.96 -1.22
CA ALA A 225 -1.10 -17.96 -0.32
C ALA A 225 -2.30 -17.37 0.41
N LYS A 226 -3.46 -18.03 0.38
CA LYS A 226 -4.64 -17.68 1.17
C LYS A 226 -4.68 -18.53 2.43
N VAL A 227 -4.67 -17.87 3.59
CA VAL A 227 -4.58 -18.52 4.91
C VAL A 227 -5.83 -18.20 5.72
N ASP A 228 -6.51 -19.23 6.19
CA ASP A 228 -7.63 -19.13 7.14
C ASP A 228 -7.08 -18.94 8.56
N LEU A 229 -7.42 -17.82 9.18
CA LEU A 229 -6.96 -17.46 10.52
C LEU A 229 -7.79 -18.12 11.63
N VAL A 230 -9.00 -18.56 11.31
CA VAL A 230 -9.90 -19.24 12.25
C VAL A 230 -9.57 -20.72 12.33
N GLU A 231 -9.49 -21.37 11.15
CA GLU A 231 -9.20 -22.79 11.03
C GLU A 231 -7.69 -23.09 11.00
N ARG A 232 -6.86 -22.05 10.98
CA ARG A 232 -5.38 -22.16 11.07
C ARG A 232 -4.79 -23.04 9.98
N LYS A 233 -5.20 -22.79 8.73
CA LYS A 233 -4.75 -23.61 7.60
C LYS A 233 -4.61 -22.80 6.33
N VAL A 234 -3.81 -23.28 5.39
CA VAL A 234 -3.75 -22.76 4.03
C VAL A 234 -4.99 -23.20 3.27
N LEU A 235 -5.72 -22.25 2.68
CA LEU A 235 -6.90 -22.51 1.85
C LEU A 235 -6.52 -22.82 0.39
N GLY A 236 -5.43 -22.23 -0.10
CA GLY A 236 -4.98 -22.42 -1.47
C GLY A 236 -3.89 -21.46 -1.88
N TYR A 237 -3.42 -21.63 -3.10
CA TYR A 237 -2.37 -20.81 -3.72
C TYR A 237 -2.86 -20.29 -5.08
N LEU A 238 -2.51 -19.04 -5.41
CA LEU A 238 -2.72 -18.44 -6.72
C LEU A 238 -1.37 -18.11 -7.35
N LYS A 239 -1.09 -18.69 -8.52
CA LYS A 239 0.10 -18.30 -9.31
C LYS A 239 -0.22 -17.02 -10.09
N LEU A 240 0.60 -15.98 -9.90
CA LEU A 240 0.51 -14.74 -10.64
C LEU A 240 1.23 -14.91 -11.97
N SER A 241 0.47 -14.92 -13.07
CA SER A 241 1.06 -14.95 -14.41
C SER A 241 1.55 -13.57 -14.81
N MET A 242 2.72 -13.50 -15.43
CA MET A 242 3.24 -12.26 -16.02
C MET A 242 2.33 -11.77 -17.13
N PRO A 243 2.18 -10.44 -17.35
CA PRO A 243 1.42 -9.89 -18.47
C PRO A 243 2.01 -10.33 -19.81
N ALA A 244 1.16 -10.79 -20.74
CA ALA A 244 1.60 -11.25 -22.06
C ALA A 244 2.34 -10.20 -22.90
N THR A 245 2.14 -8.92 -22.63
CA THR A 245 2.79 -7.79 -23.32
C THR A 245 4.30 -7.69 -23.10
N ARG A 246 4.83 -8.33 -22.05
CA ARG A 246 6.28 -8.43 -21.81
C ARG A 246 6.97 -9.60 -22.52
N PHE A 247 6.22 -10.56 -23.01
CA PHE A 247 6.70 -11.68 -23.80
C PHE A 247 6.63 -11.41 -25.31
N LYS A 248 6.90 -10.20 -25.79
CA LYS A 248 7.34 -10.07 -27.16
C LYS A 248 8.69 -10.77 -27.24
N ALA A 249 8.66 -12.05 -27.61
CA ALA A 249 9.86 -12.74 -28.05
C ALA A 249 10.51 -11.84 -29.10
N VAL A 250 11.60 -11.20 -28.75
CA VAL A 250 12.48 -10.58 -29.74
C VAL A 250 13.08 -11.78 -30.42
N ALA A 251 12.58 -12.07 -31.65
CA ALA A 251 13.15 -13.10 -32.50
C ALA A 251 14.58 -12.66 -32.78
N MET A 252 15.55 -13.28 -32.11
CA MET A 252 16.96 -13.04 -32.32
C MET A 252 17.30 -13.40 -33.77
N LYS A 253 17.89 -12.49 -34.52
CA LYS A 253 18.42 -12.78 -35.83
C LYS A 253 19.64 -13.71 -35.71
N PRO A 254 19.84 -14.67 -36.61
CA PRO A 254 21.04 -15.50 -36.60
C PRO A 254 22.29 -14.62 -36.55
N GLY A 255 23.17 -14.82 -35.54
CA GLY A 255 24.40 -14.05 -35.38
C GLY A 255 24.29 -12.79 -34.48
N GLN A 256 23.16 -12.49 -33.93
CA GLN A 256 23.00 -11.40 -32.98
C GLN A 256 23.60 -11.81 -31.62
N VAL A 257 24.59 -11.06 -31.13
CA VAL A 257 25.17 -11.22 -29.82
C VAL A 257 24.25 -10.51 -28.81
N TRP A 258 23.98 -11.16 -27.76
CA TRP A 258 23.12 -10.87 -26.65
C TRP A 258 23.69 -9.76 -25.79
N GLU A 259 22.90 -8.70 -25.51
CA GLU A 259 23.27 -7.61 -24.62
C GLU A 259 22.73 -7.88 -23.20
N PRO A 260 23.54 -7.68 -22.14
CA PRO A 260 23.08 -7.80 -20.76
C PRO A 260 21.90 -6.84 -20.51
N GLY A 261 20.77 -7.36 -20.10
CA GLY A 261 19.50 -6.65 -19.92
C GLY A 261 18.36 -7.21 -20.78
N GLU A 262 18.66 -7.78 -21.95
CA GLU A 262 17.66 -8.47 -22.78
C GLU A 262 17.34 -9.89 -22.30
N THR A 263 18.27 -10.60 -21.63
CA THR A 263 18.03 -11.92 -21.02
C THR A 263 17.27 -11.91 -19.73
N GLU A 264 17.46 -10.92 -18.89
CA GLU A 264 16.66 -10.86 -17.67
C GLU A 264 15.17 -10.78 -18.02
N LEU A 265 14.81 -10.10 -19.08
CA LEU A 265 13.42 -10.06 -19.60
C LEU A 265 12.94 -11.40 -20.17
N CYS A 266 13.84 -12.21 -20.75
CA CYS A 266 13.50 -13.51 -21.32
C CYS A 266 13.53 -14.66 -20.31
N THR A 267 14.26 -14.53 -19.20
CA THR A 267 14.40 -15.58 -18.18
C THR A 267 13.50 -15.39 -16.96
N VAL A 268 12.90 -14.22 -16.76
CA VAL A 268 11.94 -13.97 -15.69
C VAL A 268 10.59 -14.62 -16.02
N THR A 269 10.52 -15.92 -15.80
CA THR A 269 9.28 -16.70 -15.96
C THR A 269 8.36 -16.64 -14.73
N LYS A 270 8.83 -16.01 -13.66
CA LYS A 270 8.12 -15.93 -12.39
C LYS A 270 8.00 -14.47 -11.97
N GLY A 271 6.80 -14.07 -11.50
CA GLY A 271 6.63 -12.83 -10.76
C GLY A 271 7.45 -12.82 -9.47
N MET A 272 7.63 -11.64 -8.92
CA MET A 272 8.20 -11.40 -7.60
C MET A 272 7.26 -10.48 -6.80
N PRO A 273 6.11 -11.03 -6.34
CA PRO A 273 5.13 -10.24 -5.61
C PRO A 273 5.70 -9.75 -4.28
N GLN A 274 5.47 -8.47 -4.00
CA GLN A 274 5.94 -7.73 -2.86
C GLN A 274 4.76 -7.30 -1.98
N ASP A 275 4.59 -6.00 -1.75
CA ASP A 275 3.51 -5.50 -0.89
C ASP A 275 2.13 -5.78 -1.47
N ILE A 276 1.16 -5.86 -0.58
CA ILE A 276 -0.24 -6.16 -0.89
C ILE A 276 -1.17 -5.26 -0.08
N ARG A 277 -2.21 -4.72 -0.72
CA ARG A 277 -3.25 -3.93 -0.07
C ARG A 277 -4.63 -4.31 -0.58
N ILE A 278 -5.58 -4.38 0.35
CA ILE A 278 -6.99 -4.58 0.03
C ILE A 278 -7.61 -3.30 -0.54
N SER A 279 -8.62 -3.42 -1.39
CA SER A 279 -9.41 -2.27 -1.88
C SER A 279 -10.22 -1.61 -0.76
N PRO A 280 -10.63 -0.33 -0.93
CA PRO A 280 -11.47 0.33 0.07
C PRO A 280 -12.76 -0.42 0.39
N ASP A 281 -13.38 -1.08 -0.59
CA ASP A 281 -14.61 -1.87 -0.44
C ASP A 281 -14.37 -3.32 0.04
N GLY A 282 -13.14 -3.69 0.30
CA GLY A 282 -12.77 -5.00 0.84
C GLY A 282 -12.84 -6.18 -0.12
N LYS A 283 -13.04 -5.97 -1.44
CA LYS A 283 -13.27 -7.05 -2.40
C LYS A 283 -12.03 -7.47 -3.17
N ARG A 284 -11.17 -6.52 -3.48
CA ARG A 284 -10.00 -6.73 -4.31
C ARG A 284 -8.72 -6.56 -3.51
N PHE A 285 -7.68 -7.24 -3.94
CA PHE A 285 -6.33 -7.06 -3.44
C PHE A 285 -5.43 -6.60 -4.58
N TYR A 286 -4.64 -5.57 -4.29
CA TYR A 286 -3.62 -5.01 -5.17
C TYR A 286 -2.27 -5.53 -4.71
N ILE A 287 -1.54 -6.17 -5.61
CA ILE A 287 -0.26 -6.82 -5.33
C ILE A 287 0.81 -6.21 -6.21
N ALA A 288 1.76 -5.50 -5.62
CA ALA A 288 2.94 -5.04 -6.33
C ALA A 288 3.79 -6.23 -6.76
N ASP A 289 4.24 -6.25 -8.01
CA ASP A 289 5.13 -7.29 -8.50
C ASP A 289 6.38 -6.65 -9.11
N MET A 290 7.50 -6.86 -8.44
CA MET A 290 8.76 -6.22 -8.78
C MET A 290 9.29 -6.67 -10.15
N HIS A 291 9.07 -7.92 -10.54
CA HIS A 291 9.47 -8.43 -11.84
C HIS A 291 8.47 -8.11 -12.95
N ALA A 292 7.20 -7.87 -12.61
CA ALA A 292 6.16 -7.51 -13.58
C ALA A 292 6.10 -6.00 -13.89
N ASP A 293 6.78 -5.14 -13.11
CA ASP A 293 6.68 -3.67 -13.16
C ASP A 293 5.23 -3.19 -13.13
N GLY A 294 4.50 -3.69 -12.16
CA GLY A 294 3.10 -3.35 -12.03
C GLY A 294 2.41 -3.99 -10.83
N VAL A 295 1.11 -3.80 -10.83
CA VAL A 295 0.23 -4.23 -9.74
C VAL A 295 -0.80 -5.22 -10.28
N HIS A 296 -0.79 -6.45 -9.78
CA HIS A 296 -1.86 -7.40 -10.04
C HIS A 296 -3.09 -7.03 -9.23
N VAL A 297 -4.26 -7.23 -9.82
CA VAL A 297 -5.56 -7.09 -9.13
C VAL A 297 -6.17 -8.46 -8.99
N VAL A 298 -6.49 -8.85 -7.75
CA VAL A 298 -6.98 -10.18 -7.40
C VAL A 298 -8.30 -10.04 -6.64
N ASP A 299 -9.30 -10.82 -7.04
CA ASP A 299 -10.50 -11.01 -6.25
C ASP A 299 -10.17 -11.95 -5.08
N GLY A 300 -10.29 -11.46 -3.85
CA GLY A 300 -9.84 -12.17 -2.65
C GLY A 300 -10.72 -13.36 -2.29
N ASP A 301 -12.03 -13.29 -2.55
CA ASP A 301 -12.95 -14.36 -2.21
C ASP A 301 -12.75 -15.57 -3.11
N SER A 302 -12.76 -15.37 -4.42
CA SER A 302 -12.57 -16.44 -5.41
C SER A 302 -11.11 -16.82 -5.62
N LEU A 303 -10.14 -16.06 -5.07
CA LEU A 303 -8.70 -16.23 -5.27
C LEU A 303 -8.36 -16.27 -6.77
N THR A 304 -8.86 -15.30 -7.55
CA THR A 304 -8.65 -15.22 -9.00
C THR A 304 -8.04 -13.87 -9.39
N LYS A 305 -7.09 -13.88 -10.33
CA LYS A 305 -6.55 -12.65 -10.92
C LYS A 305 -7.59 -12.05 -11.86
N VAL A 306 -7.98 -10.80 -11.61
CA VAL A 306 -8.99 -10.08 -12.40
C VAL A 306 -8.43 -8.90 -13.19
N GLY A 307 -7.20 -8.46 -12.89
CA GLY A 307 -6.59 -7.33 -13.59
C GLY A 307 -5.08 -7.24 -13.43
N PHE A 308 -4.50 -6.28 -14.15
CA PHE A 308 -3.11 -5.86 -14.01
C PHE A 308 -2.98 -4.38 -14.40
N ILE A 309 -2.25 -3.62 -13.59
CA ILE A 309 -1.99 -2.19 -13.80
C ILE A 309 -0.48 -2.01 -13.95
N ALA A 310 -0.01 -1.67 -15.14
CA ALA A 310 1.40 -1.38 -15.37
C ALA A 310 1.81 -0.08 -14.63
N THR A 311 2.96 -0.10 -13.98
CA THR A 311 3.53 1.04 -13.24
C THR A 311 4.97 1.32 -13.68
N GLY A 312 5.83 1.76 -12.77
CA GLY A 312 7.26 1.92 -13.04
C GLY A 312 8.08 0.65 -12.77
N VAL A 313 9.38 0.73 -13.02
CA VAL A 313 10.33 -0.39 -12.85
C VAL A 313 10.41 -0.82 -11.39
N GLY A 314 10.18 -2.10 -11.13
CA GLY A 314 10.34 -2.68 -9.81
C GLY A 314 9.25 -2.25 -8.81
N ALA A 315 7.97 -2.44 -9.14
CA ALA A 315 6.85 -2.13 -8.23
C ALA A 315 7.00 -2.90 -6.92
N HIS A 316 6.98 -2.19 -5.77
CA HIS A 316 7.33 -2.75 -4.47
C HIS A 316 6.35 -2.38 -3.35
N GLY A 317 6.39 -1.16 -2.80
CA GLY A 317 5.53 -0.74 -1.70
C GLY A 317 4.19 -0.17 -2.16
N LEU A 318 3.12 -0.40 -1.40
CA LEU A 318 1.75 0.03 -1.70
C LEU A 318 1.15 0.80 -0.51
N TYR A 319 0.69 2.04 -0.72
CA TYR A 319 0.17 2.90 0.36
C TYR A 319 -1.11 3.61 -0.06
N PRO A 320 -2.26 3.31 0.58
CA PRO A 320 -3.50 4.05 0.33
C PRO A 320 -3.37 5.52 0.77
N SER A 321 -3.94 6.43 -0.03
CA SER A 321 -4.13 7.82 0.40
C SER A 321 -5.07 7.89 1.59
N ARG A 322 -4.94 8.93 2.42
CA ARG A 322 -5.76 9.08 3.64
C ARG A 322 -7.26 9.31 3.37
N ASP A 323 -7.63 9.68 2.15
CA ASP A 323 -9.03 9.75 1.74
C ASP A 323 -9.56 8.44 1.12
N GLY A 324 -8.70 7.41 1.01
CA GLY A 324 -9.05 6.12 0.46
C GLY A 324 -9.33 6.09 -1.04
N LYS A 325 -8.95 7.15 -1.78
CA LYS A 325 -9.24 7.24 -3.23
C LYS A 325 -8.10 6.78 -4.12
N GLN A 326 -6.86 6.86 -3.62
CA GLN A 326 -5.66 6.59 -4.40
C GLN A 326 -4.79 5.54 -3.71
N LEU A 327 -4.01 4.83 -4.51
CA LEU A 327 -2.96 3.93 -4.09
C LEU A 327 -1.62 4.41 -4.65
N TYR A 328 -0.69 4.75 -3.77
CA TYR A 328 0.68 5.08 -4.14
C TYR A 328 1.49 3.80 -4.27
N VAL A 329 2.18 3.66 -5.40
CA VAL A 329 3.05 2.51 -5.70
C VAL A 329 4.49 2.99 -5.76
N ALA A 330 5.32 2.52 -4.85
CA ALA A 330 6.76 2.75 -4.89
C ALA A 330 7.37 1.84 -5.96
N ASN A 331 7.95 2.42 -7.01
CA ASN A 331 8.68 1.71 -8.04
C ASN A 331 10.17 1.85 -7.75
N ARG A 332 10.80 0.77 -7.29
CA ARG A 332 12.17 0.75 -6.75
C ARG A 332 13.25 1.13 -7.80
N GLY A 333 12.93 1.05 -9.10
CA GLY A 333 13.91 1.21 -10.16
C GLY A 333 14.88 0.03 -10.24
N SER A 334 14.49 -1.14 -9.74
CA SER A 334 15.31 -2.35 -9.75
C SER A 334 14.44 -3.60 -9.62
N HIS A 335 14.86 -4.67 -10.29
CA HIS A 335 14.33 -6.02 -10.12
C HIS A 335 15.17 -6.86 -9.14
N GLN A 336 16.16 -6.24 -8.49
CA GLN A 336 17.07 -6.91 -7.55
C GLN A 336 16.68 -6.62 -6.11
N ILE A 337 16.84 -7.61 -5.24
CA ILE A 337 16.64 -7.45 -3.79
C ILE A 337 17.81 -6.68 -3.19
N HIS A 338 19.02 -7.02 -3.58
CA HIS A 338 20.28 -6.41 -3.14
C HIS A 338 21.13 -5.96 -4.33
N GLY A 339 22.15 -5.19 -4.08
CA GLY A 339 23.11 -4.73 -5.09
C GLY A 339 22.81 -3.34 -5.61
N ALA A 340 22.96 -3.12 -6.91
CA ALA A 340 22.73 -1.83 -7.55
C ALA A 340 21.37 -1.81 -8.24
N LYS A 341 20.72 -0.64 -8.27
CA LYS A 341 19.53 -0.44 -9.10
C LYS A 341 19.88 -0.54 -10.59
N ASN A 342 18.98 -1.09 -11.39
CA ASN A 342 19.15 -1.26 -12.83
C ASN A 342 18.17 -0.43 -13.67
N GLY A 343 17.47 0.51 -13.03
CA GLY A 343 16.51 1.41 -13.67
C GLY A 343 16.33 2.70 -12.87
N THR A 344 15.29 3.44 -13.18
CA THR A 344 14.93 4.70 -12.52
C THR A 344 13.69 4.48 -11.65
N GLY A 345 13.80 4.78 -10.35
CA GLY A 345 12.68 4.71 -9.43
C GLY A 345 11.71 5.87 -9.61
N SER A 346 10.49 5.64 -9.19
CA SER A 346 9.38 6.61 -9.25
C SER A 346 8.27 6.23 -8.27
N VAL A 347 7.24 7.07 -8.16
CA VAL A 347 5.98 6.71 -7.50
C VAL A 347 4.87 6.79 -8.53
N SER A 348 4.13 5.70 -8.74
CA SER A 348 2.91 5.71 -9.53
C SER A 348 1.70 5.92 -8.61
N VAL A 349 0.74 6.73 -9.06
CA VAL A 349 -0.51 7.00 -8.35
C VAL A 349 -1.65 6.32 -9.10
N ILE A 350 -2.26 5.32 -8.47
CA ILE A 350 -3.41 4.60 -9.01
C ILE A 350 -4.68 5.17 -8.37
N ASP A 351 -5.68 5.47 -9.18
CA ASP A 351 -7.02 5.79 -8.71
C ASP A 351 -7.82 4.49 -8.51
N PHE A 352 -8.33 4.25 -7.30
CA PHE A 352 -9.04 3.02 -6.96
C PHE A 352 -10.35 2.83 -7.72
N ALA A 353 -11.04 3.93 -8.09
CA ALA A 353 -12.33 3.83 -8.77
C ALA A 353 -12.17 3.42 -10.24
N THR A 354 -11.11 3.86 -10.89
CA THR A 354 -10.85 3.59 -12.31
C THR A 354 -9.83 2.50 -12.55
N GLU A 355 -9.07 2.09 -11.52
CA GLU A 355 -7.95 1.16 -11.60
C GLU A 355 -6.89 1.57 -12.64
N LYS A 356 -6.62 2.87 -12.73
CA LYS A 356 -5.66 3.43 -13.67
C LYS A 356 -4.60 4.25 -12.97
N VAL A 357 -3.39 4.27 -13.53
CA VAL A 357 -2.36 5.23 -13.15
C VAL A 357 -2.80 6.61 -13.62
N VAL A 358 -2.97 7.54 -12.68
CA VAL A 358 -3.39 8.94 -12.93
C VAL A 358 -2.23 9.92 -12.84
N ALA A 359 -1.13 9.54 -12.20
CA ALA A 359 0.09 10.32 -12.13
C ALA A 359 1.31 9.41 -11.92
N THR A 360 2.49 9.89 -12.30
CA THR A 360 3.78 9.28 -11.97
C THR A 360 4.73 10.39 -11.51
N TRP A 361 5.26 10.23 -10.30
CA TRP A 361 6.20 11.18 -9.70
C TRP A 361 7.63 10.68 -9.86
N GLY A 362 8.44 11.42 -10.60
CA GLY A 362 9.85 11.14 -10.78
C GLY A 362 10.70 11.64 -9.61
N ILE A 363 11.89 11.07 -9.46
CA ILE A 363 12.92 11.51 -8.52
C ILE A 363 14.04 12.18 -9.32
N PRO A 364 14.41 13.44 -9.05
CA PRO A 364 15.50 14.09 -9.75
C PRO A 364 16.81 13.30 -9.62
N GLY A 365 17.45 12.99 -10.75
CA GLY A 365 18.63 12.14 -10.80
C GLY A 365 18.38 10.64 -10.65
N GLY A 366 17.12 10.22 -10.65
CA GLY A 366 16.70 8.84 -10.37
C GLY A 366 16.68 8.55 -8.87
N GLY A 367 16.20 7.38 -8.49
CA GLY A 367 16.12 6.99 -7.09
C GLY A 367 15.69 5.54 -6.92
N SER A 368 15.55 5.09 -5.68
CA SER A 368 15.12 3.72 -5.36
C SER A 368 14.07 3.71 -4.24
N PRO A 369 12.92 4.41 -4.41
CA PRO A 369 11.89 4.42 -3.39
C PRO A 369 11.37 3.00 -3.15
N ASP A 370 11.26 2.62 -1.90
CA ASP A 370 11.04 1.23 -1.52
C ASP A 370 9.82 1.08 -0.60
N MET A 371 10.03 1.01 0.70
CA MET A 371 9.00 0.82 1.69
C MET A 371 8.80 2.05 2.57
N GLY A 372 7.58 2.31 3.00
CA GLY A 372 7.32 3.48 3.82
C GLY A 372 5.92 3.64 4.36
N ASN A 373 5.44 4.88 4.40
CA ASN A 373 4.13 5.20 4.94
C ASN A 373 3.67 6.61 4.57
N VAL A 374 2.36 6.85 4.67
CA VAL A 374 1.74 8.17 4.50
C VAL A 374 1.64 8.86 5.86
N SER A 375 1.99 10.15 5.95
CA SER A 375 1.84 10.97 7.18
C SER A 375 0.39 11.02 7.66
N ALA A 376 0.21 11.35 8.95
CA ALA A 376 -1.10 11.38 9.58
C ALA A 376 -2.09 12.36 8.92
N ASP A 377 -1.58 13.47 8.40
CA ASP A 377 -2.36 14.50 7.68
C ASP A 377 -2.59 14.15 6.20
N GLY A 378 -1.99 13.07 5.71
CA GLY A 378 -2.08 12.64 4.31
C GLY A 378 -1.22 13.43 3.34
N ARG A 379 -0.51 14.44 3.80
CA ARG A 379 0.25 15.34 2.94
C ARG A 379 1.54 14.73 2.40
N TYR A 380 2.19 13.88 3.17
CA TYR A 380 3.49 13.36 2.79
C TYR A 380 3.49 11.84 2.69
N LEU A 381 3.99 11.34 1.57
CA LEU A 381 4.40 9.95 1.43
C LEU A 381 5.91 9.85 1.73
N TRP A 382 6.27 9.06 2.73
CA TRP A 382 7.63 8.80 3.16
C TRP A 382 8.06 7.43 2.67
N LEU A 383 9.16 7.33 1.95
CA LEU A 383 9.69 6.08 1.42
C LEU A 383 11.18 5.96 1.73
N ALA A 384 11.58 4.84 2.30
CA ALA A 384 12.98 4.46 2.36
C ALA A 384 13.52 4.24 0.94
N ALA A 385 14.81 4.41 0.75
CA ALA A 385 15.46 4.25 -0.54
C ALA A 385 16.66 3.32 -0.40
N ARG A 386 16.40 2.02 -0.61
CA ARG A 386 17.31 0.92 -0.26
C ARG A 386 18.68 1.06 -0.89
N PHE A 387 18.77 1.50 -2.14
CA PHE A 387 20.05 1.61 -2.88
C PHE A 387 20.68 3.01 -2.82
N ASP A 388 20.02 3.99 -2.19
CA ASP A 388 20.47 5.37 -2.14
C ASP A 388 20.86 5.83 -0.72
N ASP A 389 20.58 5.01 0.32
CA ASP A 389 20.82 5.32 1.74
C ASP A 389 20.14 6.62 2.19
N VAL A 390 18.97 6.90 1.66
CA VAL A 390 18.17 8.08 1.99
C VAL A 390 16.71 7.68 2.31
N VAL A 391 15.96 8.63 2.87
CA VAL A 391 14.51 8.59 2.93
C VAL A 391 13.98 9.71 2.05
N TYR A 392 13.08 9.40 1.13
CA TYR A 392 12.34 10.36 0.34
C TYR A 392 11.06 10.77 1.04
N ARG A 393 10.70 12.05 0.91
CA ARG A 393 9.43 12.62 1.33
C ARG A 393 8.78 13.28 0.13
N PHE A 394 7.70 12.68 -0.39
CA PHE A 394 6.93 13.21 -1.50
C PHE A 394 5.74 14.03 -0.98
N ASP A 395 5.56 15.26 -1.46
CA ASP A 395 4.37 16.06 -1.17
C ASP A 395 3.23 15.64 -2.11
N THR A 396 2.23 14.95 -1.57
CA THR A 396 1.09 14.41 -2.35
C THR A 396 0.19 15.50 -2.91
N GLN A 397 0.22 16.71 -2.33
CA GLN A 397 -0.57 17.87 -2.78
C GLN A 397 0.19 18.75 -3.78
N ALA A 398 1.51 18.56 -3.90
CA ALA A 398 2.37 19.29 -4.82
C ALA A 398 2.91 18.39 -5.96
N ASN A 399 2.05 17.51 -6.49
CA ASN A 399 2.37 16.59 -7.58
C ASN A 399 3.65 15.79 -7.35
N GLY A 400 3.83 15.31 -6.11
CA GLY A 400 4.97 14.47 -5.74
C GLY A 400 6.30 15.21 -5.67
N LYS A 401 6.30 16.52 -5.40
CA LYS A 401 7.56 17.24 -5.09
C LYS A 401 8.29 16.49 -3.99
N VAL A 402 9.57 16.15 -4.25
CA VAL A 402 10.35 15.28 -3.38
C VAL A 402 11.46 16.05 -2.68
N ASP A 403 11.57 15.80 -1.37
CA ASP A 403 12.73 16.11 -0.52
C ASP A 403 13.37 14.79 -0.10
N GLN A 404 14.64 14.86 0.38
CA GLN A 404 15.32 13.67 0.89
C GLN A 404 16.18 13.97 2.12
N VAL A 405 16.42 12.92 2.93
CA VAL A 405 17.31 12.97 4.08
C VAL A 405 18.19 11.72 4.09
N LYS A 406 19.51 11.91 4.31
CA LYS A 406 20.44 10.79 4.40
C LYS A 406 20.26 10.04 5.72
N VAL A 407 20.25 8.70 5.63
CA VAL A 407 20.11 7.78 6.77
C VAL A 407 21.23 6.74 6.78
N GLY A 408 21.03 5.61 7.43
CA GLY A 408 21.97 4.48 7.42
C GLY A 408 21.91 3.67 6.11
N ALA A 409 22.72 2.61 6.04
CA ALA A 409 22.87 1.80 4.85
C ALA A 409 21.72 0.80 4.67
N GLU A 410 21.18 0.72 3.46
CA GLU A 410 20.04 -0.10 3.05
C GLU A 410 18.81 0.11 3.96
N PRO A 411 18.23 1.33 4.00
CA PRO A 411 16.98 1.56 4.73
C PRO A 411 15.83 0.81 4.05
N HIS A 412 14.85 0.30 4.88
CA HIS A 412 13.71 -0.45 4.34
C HIS A 412 12.38 -0.03 4.98
N GLY A 413 11.63 -0.92 5.58
CA GLY A 413 10.26 -0.71 6.06
C GLY A 413 10.12 0.32 7.18
N LEU A 414 10.19 1.61 6.86
CA LEU A 414 10.04 2.70 7.82
C LEU A 414 8.60 2.86 8.33
N THR A 415 8.45 3.47 9.49
CA THR A 415 7.14 3.85 10.05
C THR A 415 7.12 5.34 10.38
N VAL A 416 6.05 6.02 9.93
CA VAL A 416 5.70 7.39 10.34
C VAL A 416 4.80 7.32 11.57
N TRP A 417 5.13 8.05 12.63
CA TRP A 417 4.40 8.06 13.88
C TRP A 417 4.10 9.48 14.37
N PRO A 418 2.92 9.77 14.98
CA PRO A 418 1.76 8.89 15.10
C PRO A 418 1.04 8.66 13.77
N ILE A 419 0.24 7.60 13.70
CA ILE A 419 -0.46 7.18 12.50
C ILE A 419 -1.97 7.11 12.77
N PRO A 420 -2.86 7.54 11.85
CA PRO A 420 -4.30 7.41 12.01
C PRO A 420 -4.77 5.95 11.85
N GLY A 421 -5.86 5.63 12.56
CA GLY A 421 -6.45 4.31 12.62
C GLY A 421 -6.71 3.88 14.05
N ARG A 422 -7.67 2.97 14.25
CA ARG A 422 -8.10 2.51 15.58
C ARG A 422 -7.21 1.41 16.14
N TYR A 423 -6.67 0.58 15.27
CA TYR A 423 -5.74 -0.51 15.59
C TYR A 423 -4.86 -0.84 14.38
N SER A 424 -3.74 -1.49 14.65
CA SER A 424 -2.79 -1.90 13.61
C SER A 424 -2.98 -3.36 13.26
N LEU A 425 -2.98 -3.66 11.96
CA LEU A 425 -2.80 -5.02 11.44
C LEU A 425 -1.33 -5.37 11.19
N GLY A 426 -0.43 -4.44 11.47
CA GLY A 426 1.01 -4.65 11.30
C GLY A 426 1.58 -3.93 10.08
N HIS A 427 2.68 -4.44 9.57
CA HIS A 427 3.44 -3.99 8.40
C HIS A 427 3.36 -2.48 8.15
N THR A 428 4.39 -1.72 8.46
CA THR A 428 4.54 -0.28 8.17
C THR A 428 3.23 0.54 8.07
N GLY A 429 2.29 0.31 9.02
CA GLY A 429 1.06 1.09 9.11
C GLY A 429 -0.13 0.57 8.31
N ASN A 430 -0.27 -0.75 8.18
CA ASN A 430 -1.53 -1.34 7.78
C ASN A 430 -2.54 -1.21 8.94
N MET A 431 -3.33 -0.16 8.90
CA MET A 431 -4.27 0.24 9.96
C MET A 431 -5.72 -0.07 9.59
N ARG A 432 -6.58 -0.09 10.60
CA ARG A 432 -8.05 -0.11 10.39
C ARG A 432 -8.74 0.86 11.33
#